data_96fbddd8fe9b68ce039d4ef46ff19980
#
_entry.id   96fbddd8fe9b68ce039d4ef46ff19980
#
_cell.length_a   1.000
_cell.length_b   1.000
_cell.length_c   1.000
_cell.angle_alpha   90.00
_cell.angle_beta   90.00
_cell.angle_gamma   90.00
#
_symmetry.space_group_name_H-M   'P 1'
#
loop_
_entity.id
_entity.type
_entity.pdbx_description
1 polymer ?
#
loop_
_entity_poly.entity_id
_entity_poly.type
_entity_poly.pdbx_seq_one_letter_code
_entity_poly.pdbx_strand_id
1 'polypeptide(L)'
;MNKAVFLDRDGVINDNYKPVNRPQDLKLYPWSAQSILHLNTAGYYVFIVTNQGGIEMGYFKEKDLNEIHIKLLKEIEKAGANIDEIEFCPHFRTKCNCRKPSPGMIKKLAEKYNINLQSSFMIGDRDVDIEAGIKAGCKTIKIGKSYKKADYTVENLLEAVKIILQ
;
A
#
# COMPACT_ATOMS: atom_id res chain seq x y z
N MET A 1 0.38 16.28 -14.79
CA MET A 1 0.35 15.62 -13.47
C MET A 1 0.68 14.14 -13.62
N ASN A 2 1.29 13.59 -12.61
CA ASN A 2 1.65 12.17 -12.59
C ASN A 2 0.48 11.31 -12.11
N LYS A 3 0.54 10.01 -12.36
CA LYS A 3 -0.44 9.03 -11.87
C LYS A 3 0.26 8.02 -10.97
N ALA A 4 -0.46 7.49 -9.99
CA ALA A 4 0.10 6.60 -8.99
C ALA A 4 -0.83 5.44 -8.63
N VAL A 5 -0.22 4.40 -8.08
CA VAL A 5 -0.94 3.32 -7.40
C VAL A 5 -0.44 3.30 -5.96
N PHE A 6 -1.37 3.47 -5.05
CA PHE A 6 -1.13 3.42 -3.60
C PHE A 6 -1.49 2.02 -3.11
N LEU A 7 -0.56 1.36 -2.46
CA LEU A 7 -0.72 -0.02 -2.01
C LEU A 7 -0.70 -0.08 -0.48
N ASP A 8 -1.64 -0.80 0.11
CA ASP A 8 -1.43 -1.28 1.46
C ASP A 8 -0.29 -2.32 1.43
N ARG A 9 0.37 -2.53 2.55
CA ARG A 9 1.47 -3.49 2.64
C ARG A 9 0.96 -4.88 2.99
N ASP A 10 0.45 -5.03 4.21
CA ASP A 10 0.02 -6.33 4.74
C ASP A 10 -1.25 -6.82 4.02
N GLY A 11 -1.21 -8.01 3.49
CA GLY A 11 -2.33 -8.59 2.74
C GLY A 11 -2.38 -8.18 1.26
N VAL A 12 -1.52 -7.27 0.81
CA VAL A 12 -1.41 -6.84 -0.58
C VAL A 12 -0.04 -7.19 -1.17
N ILE A 13 1.03 -6.74 -0.53
CA ILE A 13 2.41 -6.99 -0.98
C ILE A 13 3.00 -8.19 -0.26
N ASN A 14 2.75 -8.31 1.03
CA ASN A 14 3.25 -9.42 1.85
C ASN A 14 2.11 -10.16 2.55
N ASP A 15 2.38 -11.44 2.82
CA ASP A 15 1.49 -12.30 3.57
C ASP A 15 1.23 -11.70 4.95
N ASN A 16 -0.04 -11.69 5.38
CA ASN A 16 -0.47 -11.18 6.68
C ASN A 16 -1.04 -12.28 7.59
N TYR A 17 -0.73 -13.54 7.31
CA TYR A 17 -1.16 -14.65 8.14
C TYR A 17 -0.66 -14.50 9.57
N LYS A 18 0.56 -14.00 9.74
CA LYS A 18 1.15 -13.62 11.04
C LYS A 18 1.52 -12.14 11.03
N PRO A 19 1.49 -11.47 12.18
CA PRO A 19 1.98 -10.10 12.28
C PRO A 19 3.45 -10.01 11.85
N VAL A 20 3.80 -8.94 11.13
CA VAL A 20 5.18 -8.68 10.72
C VAL A 20 5.79 -7.67 11.70
N ASN A 21 6.45 -8.17 12.73
CA ASN A 21 7.07 -7.36 13.76
C ASN A 21 8.61 -7.28 13.62
N ARG A 22 9.19 -8.16 12.80
CA ARG A 22 10.63 -8.26 12.54
C ARG A 22 10.86 -8.53 11.07
N PRO A 23 12.06 -8.22 10.53
CA PRO A 23 12.37 -8.57 9.14
C PRO A 23 12.15 -10.05 8.80
N GLN A 24 12.44 -10.95 9.73
CA GLN A 24 12.27 -12.39 9.52
C GLN A 24 10.81 -12.79 9.27
N ASP A 25 9.86 -11.99 9.74
CA ASP A 25 8.44 -12.26 9.58
C ASP A 25 7.91 -11.81 8.20
N LEU A 26 8.67 -11.01 7.48
CA LEU A 26 8.25 -10.49 6.18
C LEU A 26 8.36 -11.57 5.10
N LYS A 27 7.23 -11.83 4.44
CA LYS A 27 7.17 -12.78 3.34
C LYS A 27 6.33 -12.18 2.23
N LEU A 28 6.97 -11.80 1.13
CA LEU A 28 6.26 -11.26 -0.03
C LEU A 28 5.45 -12.35 -0.72
N TYR A 29 4.30 -11.96 -1.27
CA TYR A 29 3.59 -12.86 -2.18
C TYR A 29 4.42 -13.08 -3.45
N PRO A 30 4.33 -14.28 -4.05
CA PRO A 30 5.15 -14.60 -5.24
C PRO A 30 4.94 -13.65 -6.42
N TRP A 31 3.77 -13.02 -6.52
CA TRP A 31 3.41 -12.12 -7.61
C TRP A 31 3.73 -10.64 -7.35
N SER A 32 4.13 -10.27 -6.14
CA SER A 32 4.21 -8.86 -5.74
C SER A 32 5.23 -8.06 -6.55
N ALA A 33 6.45 -8.54 -6.64
CA ALA A 33 7.50 -7.81 -7.35
C ALA A 33 7.17 -7.64 -8.83
N GLN A 34 6.69 -8.70 -9.49
CA GLN A 34 6.32 -8.65 -10.91
C GLN A 34 5.16 -7.68 -11.15
N SER A 35 4.16 -7.69 -10.26
CA SER A 35 3.02 -6.77 -10.34
C SER A 35 3.49 -5.32 -10.27
N ILE A 36 4.37 -5.01 -9.33
CA ILE A 36 4.91 -3.66 -9.17
C ILE A 36 5.75 -3.26 -10.40
N LEU A 37 6.54 -4.19 -10.94
CA LEU A 37 7.31 -3.93 -12.15
C LEU A 37 6.42 -3.54 -13.33
N HIS A 38 5.28 -4.23 -13.51
CA HIS A 38 4.31 -3.88 -14.55
C HIS A 38 3.78 -2.45 -14.38
N LEU A 39 3.49 -2.05 -13.15
CA LEU A 39 3.04 -0.68 -12.87
C LEU A 39 4.13 0.35 -13.17
N ASN A 40 5.36 0.07 -12.75
CA ASN A 40 6.51 0.93 -13.05
C ASN A 40 6.68 1.13 -14.55
N THR A 41 6.66 0.03 -15.30
CA THR A 41 6.82 0.03 -16.76
C THR A 41 5.72 0.85 -17.45
N ALA A 42 4.51 0.81 -16.90
CA ALA A 42 3.37 1.57 -17.43
C ALA A 42 3.38 3.04 -17.02
N GLY A 43 4.40 3.50 -16.29
CA GLY A 43 4.56 4.90 -15.93
C GLY A 43 3.84 5.33 -14.66
N TYR A 44 3.38 4.40 -13.83
CA TYR A 44 2.80 4.73 -12.53
C TYR A 44 3.88 4.88 -11.47
N TYR A 45 3.76 5.94 -10.66
CA TYR A 45 4.43 5.94 -9.35
C TYR A 45 3.78 4.84 -8.50
N VAL A 46 4.57 4.18 -7.66
CA VAL A 46 4.07 3.15 -6.75
C VAL A 46 4.46 3.52 -5.33
N PHE A 47 3.47 3.67 -4.48
CA PHE A 47 3.65 4.03 -3.07
C PHE A 47 3.04 2.97 -2.17
N ILE A 48 3.63 2.79 -1.00
CA ILE A 48 3.02 2.01 0.07
C ILE A 48 2.46 2.98 1.10
N VAL A 49 1.21 2.77 1.51
CA VAL A 49 0.54 3.55 2.57
C VAL A 49 -0.03 2.56 3.58
N THR A 50 0.60 2.43 4.73
CA THR A 50 0.33 1.34 5.66
C THR A 50 0.08 1.81 7.09
N ASN A 51 -0.99 1.30 7.71
CA ASN A 51 -1.24 1.49 9.14
C ASN A 51 -0.32 0.52 9.91
N GLN A 52 0.47 1.08 10.82
CA GLN A 52 1.41 0.31 11.64
C GLN A 52 1.25 0.68 13.12
N GLY A 53 0.03 0.57 13.60
CA GLY A 53 -0.34 0.89 14.99
C GLY A 53 0.35 0.01 16.03
N GLY A 54 0.98 -1.08 15.62
CA GLY A 54 1.79 -1.92 16.52
C GLY A 54 2.91 -1.15 17.20
N ILE A 55 3.37 -0.04 16.59
CA ILE A 55 4.38 0.83 17.21
C ILE A 55 3.81 1.47 18.47
N GLU A 56 2.64 2.12 18.37
CA GLU A 56 1.99 2.73 19.54
C GLU A 56 1.63 1.67 20.58
N MET A 57 1.20 0.49 20.15
CA MET A 57 0.84 -0.62 21.04
C MET A 57 2.04 -1.30 21.69
N GLY A 58 3.27 -0.99 21.26
CA GLY A 58 4.49 -1.53 21.86
C GLY A 58 4.91 -2.89 21.34
N TYR A 59 4.34 -3.37 20.22
CA TYR A 59 4.70 -4.67 19.64
C TYR A 59 6.04 -4.64 18.92
N PHE A 60 6.41 -3.48 18.38
CA PHE A 60 7.70 -3.24 17.73
C PHE A 60 7.97 -1.74 17.69
N LYS A 61 9.22 -1.36 17.43
CA LYS A 61 9.65 0.03 17.38
C LYS A 61 9.73 0.52 15.92
N GLU A 62 9.76 1.82 15.72
CA GLU A 62 9.96 2.42 14.41
C GLU A 62 11.25 1.91 13.76
N LYS A 63 12.31 1.70 14.54
CA LYS A 63 13.55 1.10 14.06
C LYS A 63 13.32 -0.26 13.42
N ASP A 64 12.50 -1.11 14.05
CA ASP A 64 12.16 -2.43 13.53
C ASP A 64 11.40 -2.31 12.21
N LEU A 65 10.46 -1.38 12.14
CA LEU A 65 9.69 -1.12 10.93
C LEU A 65 10.61 -0.68 9.77
N ASN A 66 11.58 0.19 10.06
CA ASN A 66 12.54 0.63 9.05
C ASN A 66 13.36 -0.55 8.51
N GLU A 67 13.77 -1.47 9.36
CA GLU A 67 14.49 -2.68 8.96
C GLU A 67 13.62 -3.61 8.10
N ILE A 68 12.34 -3.76 8.46
CA ILE A 68 11.37 -4.50 7.66
C ILE A 68 11.24 -3.89 6.26
N HIS A 69 11.10 -2.56 6.18
CA HIS A 69 10.94 -1.86 4.91
C HIS A 69 12.21 -1.89 4.06
N ILE A 70 13.40 -1.83 4.67
CA ILE A 70 14.67 -2.00 3.94
C ILE A 70 14.70 -3.38 3.27
N LYS A 71 14.33 -4.42 3.99
CA LYS A 71 14.25 -5.78 3.43
C LYS A 71 13.25 -5.86 2.29
N LEU A 72 12.06 -5.28 2.47
CA LEU A 72 11.01 -5.25 1.45
C LEU A 72 11.52 -4.60 0.17
N LEU A 73 12.13 -3.41 0.28
CA LEU A 73 12.65 -2.68 -0.86
C LEU A 73 13.75 -3.46 -1.60
N LYS A 74 14.64 -4.13 -0.86
CA LYS A 74 15.69 -4.97 -1.48
C LYS A 74 15.09 -6.12 -2.28
N GLU A 75 14.07 -6.78 -1.76
CA GLU A 75 13.42 -7.90 -2.46
C GLU A 75 12.69 -7.43 -3.72
N ILE A 76 12.03 -6.27 -3.66
CA ILE A 76 11.38 -5.65 -4.82
C ILE A 76 12.41 -5.24 -5.88
N GLU A 77 13.49 -4.61 -5.46
CA GLU A 77 14.55 -4.13 -6.36
C GLU A 77 15.28 -5.28 -7.07
N LYS A 78 15.44 -6.43 -6.42
CA LYS A 78 16.04 -7.62 -7.05
C LYS A 78 15.30 -8.06 -8.31
N ALA A 79 14.00 -7.84 -8.37
CA ALA A 79 13.17 -8.17 -9.53
C ALA A 79 13.14 -7.03 -10.56
N GLY A 80 13.87 -5.95 -10.34
CA GLY A 80 13.89 -4.79 -11.22
C GLY A 80 12.75 -3.81 -10.99
N ALA A 81 11.94 -4.03 -9.95
CA ALA A 81 10.82 -3.15 -9.62
C ALA A 81 11.22 -2.08 -8.62
N ASN A 82 10.39 -1.06 -8.48
CA ASN A 82 10.68 0.10 -7.64
C ASN A 82 9.43 0.55 -6.87
N ILE A 83 9.62 0.84 -5.58
CA ILE A 83 8.67 1.55 -4.74
C ILE A 83 9.22 2.97 -4.57
N ASP A 84 8.43 3.97 -4.94
CA ASP A 84 8.89 5.37 -4.92
C ASP A 84 8.96 5.95 -3.52
N GLU A 85 8.03 5.59 -2.65
CA GLU A 85 8.08 5.98 -1.24
C GLU A 85 7.14 5.12 -0.40
N ILE A 86 7.46 4.98 0.88
CA ILE A 86 6.62 4.30 1.88
C ILE A 86 6.20 5.32 2.92
N GLU A 87 4.88 5.50 3.12
CA GLU A 87 4.31 6.25 4.22
C GLU A 87 3.66 5.28 5.21
N PHE A 88 3.87 5.49 6.48
CA PHE A 88 3.22 4.68 7.51
C PHE A 88 2.61 5.55 8.60
N CYS A 89 1.58 5.03 9.25
CA CYS A 89 0.99 5.66 10.42
C CYS A 89 1.28 4.79 11.65
N PRO A 90 2.02 5.30 12.65
CA PRO A 90 2.36 4.54 13.86
C PRO A 90 1.26 4.55 14.91
N HIS A 91 0.20 5.31 14.68
CA HIS A 91 -0.84 5.53 15.69
C HIS A 91 -1.87 4.41 15.70
N PHE A 92 -2.40 4.10 16.86
CA PHE A 92 -3.52 3.17 17.02
C PHE A 92 -4.72 3.87 17.67
N ARG A 93 -4.50 4.44 18.86
CA ARG A 93 -5.54 5.17 19.60
C ARG A 93 -5.33 6.68 19.58
N THR A 94 -4.10 7.12 19.40
CA THR A 94 -3.79 8.55 19.30
C THR A 94 -4.47 9.15 18.09
N LYS A 95 -5.18 10.25 18.28
CA LYS A 95 -5.86 10.96 17.20
C LYS A 95 -4.83 11.50 16.21
N CYS A 96 -5.07 11.26 14.92
CA CYS A 96 -4.18 11.69 13.85
C CYS A 96 -4.98 11.84 12.55
N ASN A 97 -4.34 12.36 11.51
CA ASN A 97 -4.92 12.46 10.17
C ASN A 97 -4.31 11.47 9.18
N CYS A 98 -3.41 10.60 9.66
CA CYS A 98 -2.70 9.65 8.79
C CYS A 98 -3.28 8.23 8.79
N ARG A 99 -3.86 7.79 9.90
CA ARG A 99 -4.38 6.42 9.98
C ARG A 99 -5.59 6.23 9.05
N LYS A 100 -5.51 5.27 8.14
CA LYS A 100 -6.66 4.87 7.31
C LYS A 100 -7.81 4.42 8.21
N PRO A 101 -9.04 4.87 7.99
CA PRO A 101 -9.61 5.40 6.75
C PRO A 101 -9.35 6.88 6.44
N SER A 102 -8.56 7.60 7.22
CA SER A 102 -8.16 8.96 6.87
C SER A 102 -7.29 8.96 5.60
N PRO A 103 -7.44 9.93 4.71
CA PRO A 103 -6.69 9.99 3.46
C PRO A 103 -5.33 10.71 3.58
N GLY A 104 -4.88 11.01 4.80
CA GLY A 104 -3.72 11.88 5.02
C GLY A 104 -2.43 11.41 4.37
N MET A 105 -2.11 10.12 4.44
CA MET A 105 -0.90 9.57 3.81
C MET A 105 -0.95 9.70 2.28
N ILE A 106 -2.10 9.39 1.69
CA ILE A 106 -2.30 9.48 0.24
C ILE A 106 -2.17 10.92 -0.23
N LYS A 107 -2.83 11.85 0.45
CA LYS A 107 -2.80 13.28 0.09
C LYS A 107 -1.39 13.87 0.22
N LYS A 108 -0.66 13.47 1.25
CA LYS A 108 0.72 13.91 1.46
C LYS A 108 1.62 13.51 0.29
N LEU A 109 1.54 12.27 -0.14
CA LEU A 109 2.30 11.76 -1.28
C LEU A 109 1.86 12.42 -2.59
N ALA A 110 0.55 12.62 -2.77
CA ALA A 110 0.02 13.26 -3.97
C ALA A 110 0.53 14.69 -4.12
N GLU A 111 0.60 15.44 -3.03
CA GLU A 111 1.16 16.78 -3.04
C GLU A 111 2.65 16.76 -3.37
N LYS A 112 3.40 15.90 -2.69
CA LYS A 112 4.85 15.80 -2.86
C LYS A 112 5.26 15.42 -4.29
N TYR A 113 4.53 14.54 -4.93
CA TYR A 113 4.88 13.98 -6.25
C TYR A 113 4.00 14.51 -7.38
N ASN A 114 3.16 15.50 -7.12
CA ASN A 114 2.25 16.08 -8.11
C ASN A 114 1.37 15.03 -8.78
N ILE A 115 0.65 14.25 -7.98
CA ILE A 115 -0.17 13.13 -8.45
C ILE A 115 -1.60 13.59 -8.73
N ASN A 116 -2.13 13.18 -9.89
CA ASN A 116 -3.55 13.32 -10.19
C ASN A 116 -4.30 12.13 -9.56
N LEU A 117 -4.96 12.39 -8.43
CA LEU A 117 -5.64 11.35 -7.68
C LEU A 117 -6.80 10.70 -8.45
N GLN A 118 -7.48 11.47 -9.31
CA GLN A 118 -8.58 10.94 -10.13
C GLN A 118 -8.12 9.91 -11.16
N SER A 119 -6.85 9.97 -11.54
CA SER A 119 -6.22 9.01 -12.46
C SER A 119 -5.43 7.93 -11.74
N SER A 120 -5.57 7.86 -10.42
CA SER A 120 -4.77 6.99 -9.55
C SER A 120 -5.65 5.99 -8.83
N PHE A 121 -5.01 4.97 -8.25
CA PHE A 121 -5.71 3.86 -7.59
C PHE A 121 -5.21 3.67 -6.17
N MET A 122 -6.12 3.29 -5.27
CA MET A 122 -5.79 2.73 -3.96
C MET A 122 -6.18 1.27 -3.94
N ILE A 123 -5.22 0.40 -3.60
CA ILE A 123 -5.42 -1.05 -3.51
C ILE A 123 -5.21 -1.50 -2.07
N GLY A 124 -6.17 -2.20 -1.52
CA GLY A 124 -6.07 -2.71 -0.16
C GLY A 124 -6.96 -3.92 0.09
N ASP A 125 -6.67 -4.64 1.16
CA ASP A 125 -7.42 -5.83 1.56
C ASP A 125 -8.46 -5.54 2.65
N ARG A 126 -8.49 -4.32 3.19
CA ARG A 126 -9.41 -3.93 4.26
C ARG A 126 -10.30 -2.76 3.80
N ASP A 127 -11.49 -2.69 4.41
CA ASP A 127 -12.46 -1.63 4.10
C ASP A 127 -11.88 -0.23 4.34
N VAL A 128 -11.05 -0.08 5.39
CA VAL A 128 -10.42 1.23 5.70
C VAL A 128 -9.48 1.70 4.58
N ASP A 129 -8.86 0.77 3.85
CA ASP A 129 -8.03 1.10 2.69
C ASP A 129 -8.87 1.74 1.59
N ILE A 130 -10.02 1.11 1.30
CA ILE A 130 -10.94 1.57 0.27
C ILE A 130 -11.50 2.93 0.65
N GLU A 131 -11.91 3.11 1.89
CA GLU A 131 -12.46 4.38 2.36
C GLU A 131 -11.42 5.51 2.29
N ALA A 132 -10.16 5.22 2.61
CA ALA A 132 -9.08 6.20 2.47
C ALA A 132 -8.89 6.61 1.01
N GLY A 133 -8.93 5.64 0.09
CA GLY A 133 -8.84 5.90 -1.34
C GLY A 133 -9.98 6.76 -1.85
N ILE A 134 -11.21 6.45 -1.46
CA ILE A 134 -12.40 7.23 -1.84
C ILE A 134 -12.28 8.68 -1.34
N LYS A 135 -11.92 8.86 -0.06
CA LYS A 135 -11.76 10.20 0.54
C LYS A 135 -10.66 11.01 -0.14
N ALA A 136 -9.63 10.34 -0.64
CA ALA A 136 -8.55 11.00 -1.37
C ALA A 136 -8.92 11.33 -2.82
N GLY A 137 -9.95 10.68 -3.38
CA GLY A 137 -10.38 10.88 -4.76
C GLY A 137 -9.82 9.87 -5.75
N CYS A 138 -9.28 8.75 -5.24
CA CYS A 138 -8.76 7.67 -6.08
C CYS A 138 -9.86 6.70 -6.52
N LYS A 139 -9.60 5.97 -7.60
CA LYS A 139 -10.30 4.72 -7.88
C LYS A 139 -9.81 3.67 -6.88
N THR A 140 -10.65 2.68 -6.59
CA THR A 140 -10.34 1.74 -5.53
C THR A 140 -10.49 0.29 -5.99
N ILE A 141 -9.56 -0.55 -5.54
CA ILE A 141 -9.57 -2.00 -5.81
C ILE A 141 -9.43 -2.73 -4.48
N LYS A 142 -10.43 -3.54 -4.14
CA LYS A 142 -10.44 -4.35 -2.93
C LYS A 142 -9.86 -5.73 -3.23
N ILE A 143 -8.92 -6.16 -2.41
CA ILE A 143 -8.38 -7.53 -2.49
C ILE A 143 -9.09 -8.41 -1.49
N GLY A 144 -9.55 -9.58 -1.95
CA GLY A 144 -10.20 -10.59 -1.13
C GLY A 144 -11.70 -10.40 -1.05
N LYS A 145 -12.24 -10.37 0.17
CA LYS A 145 -13.68 -10.24 0.38
C LYS A 145 -14.20 -8.92 -0.20
N SER A 146 -15.30 -9.00 -0.93
CA SER A 146 -15.87 -7.82 -1.58
C SER A 146 -16.34 -6.76 -0.56
N TYR A 147 -16.23 -5.50 -0.98
CA TYR A 147 -16.75 -4.35 -0.27
C TYR A 147 -17.49 -3.48 -1.28
N LYS A 148 -18.77 -3.26 -1.02
CA LYS A 148 -19.66 -2.62 -2.01
C LYS A 148 -19.24 -1.21 -2.44
N LYS A 149 -18.44 -0.51 -1.61
CA LYS A 149 -17.95 0.83 -1.92
C LYS A 149 -16.74 0.82 -2.85
N ALA A 150 -16.07 -0.31 -3.04
CA ALA A 150 -14.92 -0.41 -3.94
C ALA A 150 -15.38 -0.43 -5.39
N ASP A 151 -14.57 0.16 -6.27
CA ASP A 151 -14.85 0.13 -7.71
C ASP A 151 -14.68 -1.29 -8.28
N TYR A 152 -13.71 -2.04 -7.75
CA TYR A 152 -13.39 -3.40 -8.19
C TYR A 152 -13.04 -4.26 -7.00
N THR A 153 -13.25 -5.58 -7.14
CA THR A 153 -12.80 -6.59 -6.17
C THR A 153 -12.05 -7.69 -6.93
N VAL A 154 -10.87 -8.03 -6.44
CA VAL A 154 -9.99 -9.03 -7.05
C VAL A 154 -9.36 -9.91 -5.98
N GLU A 155 -8.71 -11.00 -6.39
CA GLU A 155 -8.11 -11.95 -5.45
C GLU A 155 -6.73 -11.53 -4.94
N ASN A 156 -5.95 -10.82 -5.77
CA ASN A 156 -4.58 -10.45 -5.43
C ASN A 156 -4.10 -9.25 -6.25
N LEU A 157 -2.90 -8.79 -5.94
CA LEU A 157 -2.30 -7.63 -6.61
C LEU A 157 -2.13 -7.84 -8.12
N LEU A 158 -1.79 -9.05 -8.56
CA LEU A 158 -1.62 -9.33 -9.97
C LEU A 158 -2.90 -9.08 -10.75
N GLU A 159 -4.04 -9.53 -10.22
CA GLU A 159 -5.35 -9.29 -10.83
C GLU A 159 -5.73 -7.80 -10.83
N ALA A 160 -5.36 -7.09 -9.76
CA ALA A 160 -5.58 -5.63 -9.71
C ALA A 160 -4.80 -4.91 -10.82
N VAL A 161 -3.56 -5.29 -11.03
CA VAL A 161 -2.71 -4.69 -12.07
C VAL A 161 -3.29 -4.93 -13.47
N LYS A 162 -3.87 -6.09 -13.73
CA LYS A 162 -4.55 -6.37 -15.00
C LYS A 162 -5.68 -5.38 -15.26
N ILE A 163 -6.45 -5.03 -14.24
CA ILE A 163 -7.52 -4.03 -14.35
C ILE A 163 -6.95 -2.65 -14.67
N ILE A 164 -5.90 -2.25 -13.96
CA ILE A 164 -5.28 -0.93 -14.13
C ILE A 164 -4.70 -0.74 -15.53
N LEU A 165 -4.14 -1.78 -16.10
CA LEU A 165 -3.42 -1.72 -17.38
C LEU A 165 -4.27 -2.07 -18.61
N GLN A 166 -5.55 -2.28 -18.42
CA GLN A 166 -6.49 -2.50 -19.54
C GLN A 166 -6.63 -1.29 -20.43
#